data_ac0f05bca1ca533c12ca1889b83a50bb
#
_entry.id   ac0f05bca1ca533c12ca1889b83a50bb
#
_cell.length_a   1.000
_cell.length_b   1.000
_cell.length_c   1.000
_cell.angle_alpha   90.00
_cell.angle_beta   90.00
_cell.angle_gamma   90.00
#
_symmetry.space_group_name_H-M   'P 1'
#
loop_
_entity.id
_entity.type
_entity.pdbx_description
1 polymer ?
#
loop_
_entity_poly.entity_id
_entity_poly.type
_entity_poly.pdbx_seq_one_letter_code
_entity_poly.pdbx_strand_id
1 'polypeptide(L)'
;MIIYNIFQISVIQDIQSYGQLKTLGTTKRQIKKLISKQAMLLSFIGIPFGLLIGFFVGRALVPFLMNGTVYASDAGVKVTANPIIFIGAALFALVTVIISVNKPAKIAGSVSPIEAIRYTENDATAFQGKKTSNKKSIHGAKIHRMALSNLGRNKKRTILVIISMTLSLVLFNTVFTLASGFDVEKYVEKFVNKDFIISTADYFNFKFGNSDSKNDLSTSFIEAVKQNPAFDEGGELYTTKILEEAFSVENGVTSNYNKDAEGNPLVQLYGADDFLLNSMDVIEGTIDWEALKSGNYVLYALTADDNGNIIDDPNIHVGDTLHFNHVQMDGLSSSIDNSFDCKVMAKVLINENTDTIRSTGFAKFYMPTEVFLPLCDQPHLVSFPFNAVDGMEADMEEFLSSYVEDIEPSMNYDSKQTYINSFNDLTSLIITIGGALSIIIGLIGVTNFVNSVLTSIITRR
;
A
#
# COMPACT_ATOMS: atom_id res chain seq x y z
N MET A 1 -9.73 -0.03 28.26
CA MET A 1 -11.16 0.19 28.47
C MET A 1 -11.88 -1.06 28.91
N ILE A 2 -11.73 -2.21 28.23
CA ILE A 2 -12.34 -3.51 28.59
C ILE A 2 -11.89 -3.94 29.96
N ILE A 3 -10.59 -3.98 30.21
CA ILE A 3 -10.00 -4.36 31.50
C ILE A 3 -10.61 -3.54 32.64
N TYR A 4 -10.75 -2.23 32.43
CA TYR A 4 -11.41 -1.35 33.40
C TYR A 4 -12.86 -1.77 33.68
N ASN A 5 -13.63 -2.07 32.63
CA ASN A 5 -15.05 -2.47 32.79
C ASN A 5 -15.19 -3.80 33.51
N ILE A 6 -14.38 -4.81 33.15
CA ILE A 6 -14.40 -6.11 33.80
C ILE A 6 -14.08 -5.98 35.29
N PHE A 7 -13.01 -5.25 35.62
CA PHE A 7 -12.66 -5.02 37.02
C PHE A 7 -13.69 -4.16 37.76
N GLN A 8 -14.34 -3.22 37.12
CA GLN A 8 -15.42 -2.46 37.72
C GLN A 8 -16.62 -3.34 38.06
N ILE A 9 -16.99 -4.27 37.16
CA ILE A 9 -18.08 -5.23 37.40
C ILE A 9 -17.71 -6.18 38.52
N SER A 10 -16.53 -6.79 38.49
CA SER A 10 -16.05 -7.68 39.53
C SER A 10 -16.03 -7.01 40.90
N VAL A 11 -15.49 -5.79 40.98
CA VAL A 11 -15.47 -5.00 42.22
C VAL A 11 -16.87 -4.71 42.74
N ILE A 12 -17.84 -4.40 41.88
CA ILE A 12 -19.25 -4.15 42.28
C ILE A 12 -19.88 -5.44 42.82
N GLN A 13 -19.64 -6.58 42.19
CA GLN A 13 -20.11 -7.88 42.67
C GLN A 13 -19.54 -8.26 44.04
N ASP A 14 -18.25 -7.97 44.24
CA ASP A 14 -17.54 -8.31 45.46
C ASP A 14 -17.64 -7.25 46.57
N ILE A 15 -18.39 -6.15 46.34
CA ILE A 15 -18.38 -4.99 47.23
C ILE A 15 -18.89 -5.30 48.63
N GLN A 16 -19.87 -6.23 48.71
CA GLN A 16 -20.38 -6.73 50.01
C GLN A 16 -19.29 -7.46 50.77
N SER A 17 -18.54 -8.34 50.12
CA SER A 17 -17.41 -9.05 50.73
C SER A 17 -16.32 -8.07 51.20
N TYR A 18 -16.04 -7.03 50.43
CA TYR A 18 -15.10 -5.97 50.86
C TYR A 18 -15.66 -5.16 52.03
N GLY A 19 -16.95 -4.97 52.13
CA GLY A 19 -17.63 -4.36 53.26
C GLY A 19 -17.47 -5.20 54.52
N GLN A 20 -17.68 -6.53 54.44
CA GLN A 20 -17.44 -7.47 55.55
C GLN A 20 -15.99 -7.49 56.03
N LEU A 21 -15.03 -7.46 55.07
CA LEU A 21 -13.61 -7.34 55.45
C LEU A 21 -13.29 -6.06 56.21
N LYS A 22 -13.98 -4.97 55.93
CA LYS A 22 -13.85 -3.71 56.66
C LYS A 22 -14.42 -3.76 58.08
N THR A 23 -15.50 -4.53 58.30
CA THR A 23 -16.01 -4.75 59.71
C THR A 23 -15.00 -5.52 60.54
N LEU A 24 -14.14 -6.36 59.92
CA LEU A 24 -13.03 -7.06 60.54
C LEU A 24 -11.76 -6.20 60.68
N GLY A 25 -11.84 -4.90 60.35
CA GLY A 25 -10.75 -3.94 60.57
C GLY A 25 -9.81 -3.71 59.37
N THR A 26 -10.13 -4.25 58.16
CA THR A 26 -9.29 -3.98 56.97
C THR A 26 -9.36 -2.52 56.51
N THR A 27 -8.18 -1.96 56.25
CA THR A 27 -8.06 -0.56 55.83
C THR A 27 -8.31 -0.39 54.31
N LYS A 28 -8.65 0.81 53.93
CA LYS A 28 -8.81 1.23 52.50
C LYS A 28 -7.59 0.85 51.65
N ARG A 29 -6.38 1.00 52.20
CA ARG A 29 -5.13 0.68 51.51
C ARG A 29 -4.96 -0.83 51.30
N GLN A 30 -5.40 -1.64 52.25
CA GLN A 30 -5.32 -3.11 52.16
C GLN A 30 -6.28 -3.64 51.11
N ILE A 31 -7.51 -3.14 51.00
CA ILE A 31 -8.48 -3.53 49.97
C ILE A 31 -7.95 -3.12 48.58
N LYS A 32 -7.45 -1.89 48.43
CA LYS A 32 -6.80 -1.46 47.19
C LYS A 32 -5.65 -2.37 46.75
N LYS A 33 -4.79 -2.76 47.75
CA LYS A 33 -3.65 -3.65 47.47
C LYS A 33 -4.10 -5.06 47.15
N LEU A 34 -5.19 -5.56 47.76
CA LEU A 34 -5.79 -6.86 47.41
C LEU A 34 -6.22 -6.91 45.97
N ILE A 35 -7.05 -5.96 45.52
CA ILE A 35 -7.56 -5.89 44.13
C ILE A 35 -6.40 -5.72 43.13
N SER A 36 -5.42 -4.91 43.45
CA SER A 36 -4.25 -4.73 42.58
C SER A 36 -3.42 -6.02 42.48
N LYS A 37 -3.30 -6.80 43.58
CA LYS A 37 -2.61 -8.10 43.54
C LYS A 37 -3.37 -9.15 42.75
N GLN A 38 -4.72 -9.18 42.84
CA GLN A 38 -5.57 -10.04 42.01
C GLN A 38 -5.36 -9.73 40.52
N ALA A 39 -5.37 -8.44 40.16
CA ALA A 39 -5.13 -8.02 38.81
C ALA A 39 -3.72 -8.41 38.31
N MET A 40 -2.69 -8.23 39.11
CA MET A 40 -1.32 -8.64 38.80
C MET A 40 -1.23 -10.17 38.56
N LEU A 41 -1.87 -10.97 39.43
CA LEU A 41 -1.83 -12.42 39.32
C LEU A 41 -2.52 -12.90 38.02
N LEU A 42 -3.67 -12.31 37.69
CA LEU A 42 -4.35 -12.57 36.39
C LEU A 42 -3.49 -12.13 35.19
N SER A 43 -2.80 -11.00 35.31
CA SER A 43 -1.90 -10.51 34.26
C SER A 43 -0.69 -11.41 34.09
N PHE A 44 -0.14 -11.95 35.15
CA PHE A 44 0.99 -12.87 35.12
C PHE A 44 0.69 -14.16 34.35
N ILE A 45 -0.59 -14.59 34.35
CA ILE A 45 -1.05 -15.73 33.53
C ILE A 45 -1.44 -15.25 32.15
N GLY A 46 -2.25 -14.19 32.06
CA GLY A 46 -2.88 -13.75 30.81
C GLY A 46 -1.89 -13.18 29.80
N ILE A 47 -0.85 -12.44 30.26
CA ILE A 47 0.13 -11.82 29.33
C ILE A 47 0.97 -12.87 28.60
N PRO A 48 1.56 -13.89 29.24
CA PRO A 48 2.30 -14.93 28.53
C PRO A 48 1.43 -15.70 27.53
N PHE A 49 0.21 -16.08 27.91
CA PHE A 49 -0.71 -16.75 27.01
C PHE A 49 -1.09 -15.86 25.81
N GLY A 50 -1.35 -14.56 26.05
CA GLY A 50 -1.65 -13.61 25.01
C GLY A 50 -0.48 -13.42 24.03
N LEU A 51 0.75 -13.36 24.53
CA LEU A 51 1.95 -13.25 23.72
C LEU A 51 2.21 -14.51 22.89
N LEU A 52 2.01 -15.69 23.46
CA LEU A 52 2.13 -16.96 22.74
C LEU A 52 1.13 -17.07 21.61
N ILE A 53 -0.16 -16.84 21.90
CA ILE A 53 -1.22 -16.88 20.87
C ILE A 53 -0.94 -15.83 19.79
N GLY A 54 -0.60 -14.61 20.17
CA GLY A 54 -0.25 -13.53 19.25
C GLY A 54 0.93 -13.88 18.35
N PHE A 55 1.96 -14.54 18.90
CA PHE A 55 3.10 -14.99 18.12
C PHE A 55 2.73 -16.08 17.08
N PHE A 56 1.97 -17.09 17.50
CA PHE A 56 1.54 -18.14 16.58
C PHE A 56 0.61 -17.63 15.48
N VAL A 57 -0.31 -16.73 15.83
CA VAL A 57 -1.19 -16.07 14.84
C VAL A 57 -0.35 -15.22 13.88
N GLY A 58 0.60 -14.43 14.38
CA GLY A 58 1.52 -13.64 13.56
C GLY A 58 2.37 -14.51 12.64
N ARG A 59 2.90 -15.63 13.18
CA ARG A 59 3.71 -16.56 12.38
C ARG A 59 2.92 -17.25 11.25
N ALA A 60 1.62 -17.47 11.43
CA ALA A 60 0.76 -18.02 10.39
C ALA A 60 0.33 -16.96 9.36
N LEU A 61 0.02 -15.75 9.83
CA LEU A 61 -0.50 -14.66 9.00
C LEU A 61 0.56 -13.98 8.15
N VAL A 62 1.75 -13.71 8.70
CA VAL A 62 2.78 -12.93 8.00
C VAL A 62 3.28 -13.59 6.71
N PRO A 63 3.60 -14.90 6.65
CA PRO A 63 3.97 -15.54 5.39
C PRO A 63 2.82 -15.51 4.37
N PHE A 64 1.58 -15.76 4.83
CA PHE A 64 0.39 -15.71 3.97
C PHE A 64 0.18 -14.33 3.34
N LEU A 65 0.45 -13.26 4.10
CA LEU A 65 0.28 -11.88 3.64
C LEU A 65 1.43 -11.39 2.77
N MET A 66 2.62 -11.98 2.90
CA MET A 66 3.82 -11.55 2.17
C MET A 66 4.13 -12.41 0.95
N ASN A 67 3.53 -13.60 0.81
CA ASN A 67 3.70 -14.51 -0.32
C ASN A 67 3.11 -13.94 -1.60
N GLY A 68 3.32 -12.92 -2.10
CA GLY A 68 2.79 -12.25 -3.29
C GLY A 68 3.23 -10.79 -3.36
N THR A 69 3.97 -10.31 -2.37
CA THR A 69 4.48 -8.94 -2.42
C THR A 69 5.90 -8.94 -2.99
N VAL A 70 6.26 -7.86 -3.69
CA VAL A 70 7.63 -7.60 -4.18
C VAL A 70 8.70 -7.73 -3.07
N TYR A 71 8.28 -7.72 -1.81
CA TYR A 71 9.13 -7.94 -0.62
C TYR A 71 9.31 -9.42 -0.26
N ALA A 72 8.60 -10.33 -0.90
CA ALA A 72 8.78 -11.78 -0.78
C ALA A 72 9.93 -12.27 -1.67
N SER A 73 11.00 -11.49 -1.78
CA SER A 73 12.21 -11.93 -2.46
C SER A 73 12.74 -13.25 -1.86
N ASP A 74 13.40 -14.05 -2.65
CA ASP A 74 13.93 -15.43 -2.50
C ASP A 74 14.42 -15.90 -1.13
N ALA A 75 14.51 -15.04 -0.14
CA ALA A 75 14.98 -15.34 1.21
C ALA A 75 13.90 -15.89 2.15
N GLY A 76 12.65 -16.04 1.71
CA GLY A 76 11.51 -16.50 2.53
C GLY A 76 11.31 -15.62 3.79
N VAL A 77 10.11 -15.08 3.98
CA VAL A 77 9.80 -14.27 5.17
C VAL A 77 9.88 -15.13 6.43
N LYS A 78 10.98 -14.99 7.18
CA LYS A 78 11.15 -15.66 8.47
C LYS A 78 10.65 -14.76 9.60
N VAL A 79 9.51 -15.13 10.19
CA VAL A 79 9.03 -14.49 11.42
C VAL A 79 9.94 -14.93 12.58
N THR A 80 10.84 -14.05 12.99
CA THR A 80 11.73 -14.28 14.14
C THR A 80 11.12 -13.73 15.42
N ALA A 81 11.25 -14.48 16.52
CA ALA A 81 10.84 -14.00 17.84
C ALA A 81 11.86 -12.96 18.34
N ASN A 82 11.54 -11.68 18.19
CA ASN A 82 12.38 -10.61 18.71
C ASN A 82 12.04 -10.36 20.20
N PRO A 83 12.96 -10.62 21.16
CA PRO A 83 12.71 -10.45 22.58
C PRO A 83 12.28 -9.03 22.96
N ILE A 84 12.77 -8.01 22.26
CA ILE A 84 12.44 -6.60 22.54
C ILE A 84 10.96 -6.33 22.32
N ILE A 85 10.38 -6.91 21.26
CA ILE A 85 8.94 -6.77 20.96
C ILE A 85 8.11 -7.46 22.04
N PHE A 86 8.50 -8.66 22.48
CA PHE A 86 7.82 -9.39 23.54
C PHE A 86 7.85 -8.64 24.88
N ILE A 87 9.03 -8.13 25.27
CA ILE A 87 9.19 -7.33 26.49
C ILE A 87 8.38 -6.04 26.40
N GLY A 88 8.44 -5.33 25.26
CA GLY A 88 7.68 -4.11 25.04
C GLY A 88 6.16 -4.32 25.12
N ALA A 89 5.66 -5.39 24.49
CA ALA A 89 4.24 -5.75 24.52
C ALA A 89 3.80 -6.18 25.93
N ALA A 90 4.61 -6.96 26.64
CA ALA A 90 4.35 -7.33 28.02
C ALA A 90 4.29 -6.12 28.95
N LEU A 91 5.24 -5.20 28.83
CA LEU A 91 5.30 -3.97 29.61
C LEU A 91 4.08 -3.08 29.32
N PHE A 92 3.73 -2.90 28.06
CA PHE A 92 2.56 -2.13 27.64
C PHE A 92 1.27 -2.72 28.21
N ALA A 93 1.08 -4.06 28.12
CA ALA A 93 -0.06 -4.76 28.69
C ALA A 93 -0.14 -4.58 30.21
N LEU A 94 0.98 -4.73 30.92
CA LEU A 94 1.05 -4.58 32.37
C LEU A 94 0.72 -3.16 32.83
N VAL A 95 1.27 -2.14 32.15
CA VAL A 95 0.94 -0.72 32.42
C VAL A 95 -0.55 -0.45 32.19
N THR A 96 -1.10 -0.99 31.12
CA THR A 96 -2.54 -0.86 30.78
C THR A 96 -3.42 -1.47 31.88
N VAL A 97 -3.06 -2.65 32.41
CA VAL A 97 -3.78 -3.29 33.53
C VAL A 97 -3.71 -2.43 34.80
N ILE A 98 -2.54 -1.97 35.18
CA ILE A 98 -2.33 -1.15 36.39
C ILE A 98 -3.17 0.13 36.34
N ILE A 99 -3.16 0.83 35.19
CA ILE A 99 -3.96 2.04 34.99
C ILE A 99 -5.46 1.73 35.08
N SER A 100 -5.90 0.63 34.44
CA SER A 100 -7.30 0.23 34.36
C SER A 100 -7.89 -0.16 35.71
N VAL A 101 -7.09 -0.82 36.57
CA VAL A 101 -7.53 -1.33 37.89
C VAL A 101 -7.54 -0.23 38.97
N ASN A 102 -6.77 0.81 38.80
CA ASN A 102 -6.57 1.82 39.85
C ASN A 102 -7.89 2.50 40.31
N LYS A 103 -8.78 2.83 39.37
CA LYS A 103 -10.05 3.48 39.67
C LYS A 103 -11.09 2.54 40.32
N PRO A 104 -11.35 1.31 39.81
CA PRO A 104 -12.19 0.34 40.50
C PRO A 104 -11.70 0.01 41.91
N ALA A 105 -10.40 -0.21 42.09
CA ALA A 105 -9.80 -0.47 43.41
C ALA A 105 -9.96 0.69 44.39
N LYS A 106 -9.92 1.94 43.92
CA LYS A 106 -10.17 3.12 44.73
C LYS A 106 -11.64 3.20 45.19
N ILE A 107 -12.58 2.81 44.31
CA ILE A 107 -14.03 2.77 44.60
C ILE A 107 -14.28 1.74 45.70
N ALA A 108 -13.84 0.50 45.54
CA ALA A 108 -13.98 -0.58 46.54
C ALA A 108 -13.41 -0.17 47.92
N GLY A 109 -12.25 0.45 47.89
CA GLY A 109 -11.61 0.94 49.14
C GLY A 109 -12.34 2.11 49.81
N SER A 110 -13.21 2.86 49.12
CA SER A 110 -13.89 4.04 49.69
C SER A 110 -15.26 3.74 50.30
N VAL A 111 -15.96 2.66 49.88
CA VAL A 111 -17.26 2.29 50.41
C VAL A 111 -17.22 1.91 51.87
N SER A 112 -18.11 2.42 52.71
CA SER A 112 -18.23 2.04 54.11
C SER A 112 -18.89 0.68 54.29
N PRO A 113 -18.72 -0.02 55.46
CA PRO A 113 -19.36 -1.31 55.71
C PRO A 113 -20.91 -1.27 55.57
N ILE A 114 -21.51 -0.20 56.05
CA ILE A 114 -22.97 0.00 56.02
C ILE A 114 -23.45 0.24 54.59
N GLU A 115 -22.69 1.06 53.85
CA GLU A 115 -22.97 1.30 52.42
C GLU A 115 -22.80 0.05 51.57
N ALA A 116 -21.82 -0.82 51.91
CA ALA A 116 -21.55 -2.05 51.17
C ALA A 116 -22.72 -3.04 51.22
N ILE A 117 -23.44 -3.14 52.37
CA ILE A 117 -24.62 -4.00 52.53
C ILE A 117 -25.81 -3.48 51.71
N ARG A 118 -25.90 -2.16 51.54
CA ARG A 118 -27.00 -1.50 50.81
C ARG A 118 -26.57 -1.07 49.40
N TYR A 119 -25.39 -1.44 48.96
CA TYR A 119 -24.80 -0.94 47.71
C TYR A 119 -25.59 -1.45 46.52
N THR A 120 -26.25 -0.52 45.84
CA THR A 120 -26.81 -0.73 44.51
C THR A 120 -26.04 0.14 43.52
N GLU A 121 -25.95 -0.28 42.27
CA GLU A 121 -25.19 0.44 41.22
C GLU A 121 -25.63 1.91 41.06
N ASN A 122 -26.83 2.26 41.54
CA ASN A 122 -27.37 3.63 41.55
C ASN A 122 -26.68 4.53 42.59
N ASP A 123 -26.15 3.97 43.66
CA ASP A 123 -25.53 4.77 44.75
C ASP A 123 -24.12 5.26 44.36
N ALA A 124 -23.44 4.53 43.44
CA ALA A 124 -22.17 5.01 42.87
C ALA A 124 -22.32 6.34 42.08
N THR A 125 -23.49 6.64 41.58
CA THR A 125 -23.81 7.91 40.91
C THR A 125 -24.41 8.96 41.85
N ALA A 126 -25.00 8.55 42.99
CA ALA A 126 -25.56 9.44 43.99
C ALA A 126 -24.48 10.26 44.76
N PHE A 127 -23.25 9.70 44.87
CA PHE A 127 -22.10 10.45 45.43
C PHE A 127 -21.69 11.70 44.65
N GLN A 128 -22.25 11.90 43.42
CA GLN A 128 -22.04 13.11 42.63
C GLN A 128 -23.19 14.13 42.70
N GLY A 129 -24.04 14.09 43.71
CA GLY A 129 -24.94 15.19 44.06
C GLY A 129 -26.01 15.57 43.02
N LYS A 130 -26.42 14.65 42.12
CA LYS A 130 -27.52 14.92 41.19
C LYS A 130 -28.89 14.53 41.80
N LYS A 131 -29.69 15.49 42.20
CA LYS A 131 -31.11 15.33 42.57
C LYS A 131 -31.84 14.61 41.44
N THR A 132 -32.43 13.44 41.70
CA THR A 132 -33.34 12.75 40.83
C THR A 132 -34.63 13.50 40.74
N SER A 133 -34.94 14.11 39.61
CA SER A 133 -36.23 14.71 39.33
C SER A 133 -37.24 13.58 39.06
N ASN A 134 -38.23 13.43 39.95
CA ASN A 134 -39.39 12.57 39.78
C ASN A 134 -40.30 13.13 38.66
N LYS A 135 -40.03 12.73 37.42
CA LYS A 135 -40.97 12.97 36.33
C LYS A 135 -42.10 11.94 36.38
N LYS A 136 -43.28 12.34 36.78
CA LYS A 136 -44.50 11.53 36.64
C LYS A 136 -44.77 11.33 35.15
N SER A 137 -44.69 10.12 34.67
CA SER A 137 -45.04 9.76 33.30
C SER A 137 -46.55 9.52 33.22
N ILE A 138 -47.27 10.32 32.44
CA ILE A 138 -48.72 10.25 32.24
C ILE A 138 -49.11 9.26 31.12
N HIS A 139 -48.16 8.64 30.45
CA HIS A 139 -48.41 7.76 29.31
C HIS A 139 -47.94 6.35 29.61
N GLY A 140 -48.78 5.33 29.32
CA GLY A 140 -48.54 3.94 29.59
C GLY A 140 -47.18 3.39 29.09
N ALA A 141 -46.73 2.33 29.74
CA ALA A 141 -45.42 1.74 29.54
C ALA A 141 -45.28 1.06 28.14
N LYS A 142 -44.79 1.83 27.15
CA LYS A 142 -44.39 1.30 25.86
C LYS A 142 -43.00 0.67 26.00
N ILE A 143 -42.83 -0.56 25.51
CA ILE A 143 -41.58 -1.38 25.62
C ILE A 143 -40.34 -0.58 25.17
N HIS A 144 -40.43 0.14 24.07
CA HIS A 144 -39.30 0.96 23.57
C HIS A 144 -38.91 2.10 24.53
N ARG A 145 -39.88 2.72 25.26
CA ARG A 145 -39.58 3.75 26.26
C ARG A 145 -38.92 3.15 27.51
N MET A 146 -39.34 1.91 27.89
CA MET A 146 -38.66 1.20 28.98
C MET A 146 -37.25 0.84 28.61
N ALA A 147 -37.01 0.38 27.38
CA ALA A 147 -35.70 0.08 26.86
C ALA A 147 -34.80 1.33 26.84
N LEU A 148 -35.29 2.45 26.29
CA LEU A 148 -34.56 3.72 26.26
C LEU A 148 -34.29 4.30 27.68
N SER A 149 -35.24 4.15 28.60
CA SER A 149 -35.05 4.55 30.00
C SER A 149 -33.98 3.69 30.68
N ASN A 150 -33.92 2.41 30.38
CA ASN A 150 -32.89 1.49 30.90
C ASN A 150 -31.50 1.84 30.36
N LEU A 151 -31.38 2.10 29.05
CA LEU A 151 -30.13 2.57 28.45
C LEU A 151 -29.68 3.91 29.00
N GLY A 152 -30.64 4.82 29.27
CA GLY A 152 -30.38 6.13 29.86
C GLY A 152 -29.96 6.13 31.34
N ARG A 153 -30.15 5.02 32.04
CA ARG A 153 -29.82 4.85 33.46
C ARG A 153 -28.34 4.79 33.72
N ASN A 154 -27.58 4.08 32.85
CA ASN A 154 -26.13 3.95 32.90
C ASN A 154 -25.46 4.59 31.66
N LYS A 155 -25.70 5.90 31.46
CA LYS A 155 -25.27 6.65 30.25
C LYS A 155 -23.82 6.43 29.88
N LYS A 156 -22.90 6.45 30.86
CA LYS A 156 -21.47 6.28 30.60
C LYS A 156 -21.15 4.91 29.98
N ARG A 157 -21.79 3.85 30.49
CA ARG A 157 -21.60 2.49 30.03
C ARG A 157 -22.24 2.26 28.65
N THR A 158 -23.46 2.77 28.45
CA THR A 158 -24.16 2.72 27.18
C THR A 158 -23.38 3.47 26.07
N ILE A 159 -22.91 4.68 26.36
CA ILE A 159 -22.10 5.47 25.43
C ILE A 159 -20.82 4.71 25.05
N LEU A 160 -20.17 4.05 26.00
CA LEU A 160 -18.95 3.31 25.79
C LEU A 160 -19.15 2.09 24.89
N VAL A 161 -20.26 1.36 25.06
CA VAL A 161 -20.64 0.24 24.17
C VAL A 161 -20.94 0.77 22.77
N ILE A 162 -21.72 1.86 22.66
CA ILE A 162 -22.05 2.47 21.37
C ILE A 162 -20.75 2.90 20.65
N ILE A 163 -19.84 3.61 21.34
CA ILE A 163 -18.57 4.05 20.75
C ILE A 163 -17.75 2.84 20.26
N SER A 164 -17.65 1.76 21.05
CA SER A 164 -16.88 0.57 20.64
C SER A 164 -17.50 -0.10 19.40
N MET A 165 -18.81 -0.26 19.35
CA MET A 165 -19.49 -0.86 18.18
C MET A 165 -19.39 0.06 16.95
N THR A 166 -19.63 1.36 17.13
CA THR A 166 -19.52 2.34 16.04
C THR A 166 -18.09 2.37 15.49
N LEU A 167 -17.08 2.39 16.37
CA LEU A 167 -15.67 2.39 15.94
C LEU A 167 -15.32 1.15 15.13
N SER A 168 -15.79 -0.04 15.57
CA SER A 168 -15.60 -1.29 14.80
C SER A 168 -16.25 -1.21 13.43
N LEU A 169 -17.50 -0.73 13.37
CA LEU A 169 -18.24 -0.62 12.11
C LEU A 169 -17.60 0.40 11.16
N VAL A 170 -17.19 1.56 11.69
CA VAL A 170 -16.50 2.60 10.92
C VAL A 170 -15.18 2.06 10.37
N LEU A 171 -14.40 1.39 11.21
CA LEU A 171 -13.11 0.84 10.79
C LEU A 171 -13.28 -0.25 9.72
N PHE A 172 -14.23 -1.16 9.90
CA PHE A 172 -14.55 -2.18 8.88
C PHE A 172 -15.00 -1.54 7.57
N ASN A 173 -15.93 -0.57 7.63
CA ASN A 173 -16.41 0.11 6.45
C ASN A 173 -15.31 0.92 5.75
N THR A 174 -14.44 1.59 6.51
CA THR A 174 -13.30 2.35 5.95
C THR A 174 -12.32 1.42 5.22
N VAL A 175 -11.96 0.29 5.83
CA VAL A 175 -11.07 -0.70 5.22
C VAL A 175 -11.69 -1.26 3.94
N PHE A 176 -12.97 -1.65 3.99
CA PHE A 176 -13.67 -2.19 2.83
C PHE A 176 -13.81 -1.16 1.71
N THR A 177 -14.20 0.10 2.05
CA THR A 177 -14.32 1.18 1.06
C THR A 177 -12.97 1.52 0.45
N LEU A 178 -11.90 1.55 1.24
CA LEU A 178 -10.55 1.79 0.72
C LEU A 178 -10.15 0.69 -0.26
N ALA A 179 -10.32 -0.58 0.13
CA ALA A 179 -9.93 -1.72 -0.70
C ALA A 179 -10.76 -1.85 -1.99
N SER A 180 -12.07 -1.50 -1.94
CA SER A 180 -12.98 -1.57 -3.09
C SER A 180 -13.02 -0.29 -3.93
N GLY A 181 -12.40 0.80 -3.42
CA GLY A 181 -12.40 2.10 -4.09
C GLY A 181 -11.28 2.28 -5.10
N PHE A 182 -10.34 1.35 -5.16
CA PHE A 182 -9.27 1.37 -6.13
C PHE A 182 -9.70 0.70 -7.44
N ASP A 183 -9.48 1.39 -8.53
CA ASP A 183 -9.63 0.87 -9.89
C ASP A 183 -8.31 0.20 -10.30
N VAL A 184 -8.32 -1.12 -10.35
CA VAL A 184 -7.14 -1.93 -10.69
C VAL A 184 -6.65 -1.60 -12.10
N GLU A 185 -7.57 -1.42 -13.04
CA GLU A 185 -7.26 -1.16 -14.45
C GLU A 185 -6.52 0.17 -14.59
N LYS A 186 -7.04 1.25 -13.99
CA LYS A 186 -6.36 2.55 -13.97
C LYS A 186 -5.04 2.55 -13.20
N TYR A 187 -4.92 1.69 -12.20
CA TYR A 187 -3.65 1.53 -11.49
C TYR A 187 -2.62 0.88 -12.39
N VAL A 188 -3.00 -0.20 -13.06
CA VAL A 188 -2.09 -0.99 -13.91
C VAL A 188 -1.69 -0.21 -15.16
N GLU A 189 -2.61 0.53 -15.81
CA GLU A 189 -2.31 1.37 -16.97
C GLU A 189 -1.19 2.40 -16.74
N LYS A 190 -1.00 2.85 -15.49
CA LYS A 190 0.12 3.73 -15.14
C LYS A 190 1.49 3.04 -15.24
N PHE A 191 1.52 1.72 -15.05
CA PHE A 191 2.76 0.95 -15.04
C PHE A 191 3.00 0.23 -16.35
N VAL A 192 1.94 -0.27 -16.98
CA VAL A 192 2.03 -1.06 -18.21
C VAL A 192 0.80 -0.81 -19.07
N ASN A 193 1.00 -0.37 -20.31
CA ASN A 193 -0.05 -0.16 -21.31
C ASN A 193 -0.10 -1.28 -22.36
N LYS A 194 0.74 -2.32 -22.22
CA LYS A 194 0.80 -3.53 -23.02
C LYS A 194 0.64 -4.76 -22.13
N ASP A 195 0.25 -5.90 -22.71
CA ASP A 195 0.08 -7.12 -21.90
C ASP A 195 1.42 -7.66 -21.40
N PHE A 196 2.46 -7.58 -22.24
CA PHE A 196 3.79 -8.07 -21.93
C PHE A 196 4.88 -7.13 -22.43
N ILE A 197 6.01 -7.18 -21.74
CA ILE A 197 7.28 -6.62 -22.19
C ILE A 197 8.38 -7.63 -21.94
N ILE A 198 9.18 -7.95 -22.95
CA ILE A 198 10.41 -8.73 -22.79
C ILE A 198 11.63 -7.86 -22.98
N SER A 199 12.66 -8.14 -22.21
CA SER A 199 13.96 -7.48 -22.27
C SER A 199 15.03 -8.32 -21.58
N THR A 200 16.22 -7.77 -21.42
CA THR A 200 17.26 -8.36 -20.60
C THR A 200 16.89 -8.31 -19.11
N ALA A 201 17.41 -9.24 -18.31
CA ALA A 201 17.16 -9.26 -16.87
C ALA A 201 17.60 -7.96 -16.18
N ASP A 202 18.63 -7.28 -16.69
CA ASP A 202 19.13 -6.00 -16.16
C ASP A 202 18.13 -4.85 -16.36
N TYR A 203 17.36 -4.87 -17.43
CA TYR A 203 16.33 -3.88 -17.70
C TYR A 203 15.29 -3.79 -16.58
N PHE A 204 14.92 -4.94 -16.00
CA PHE A 204 13.93 -5.03 -14.91
C PHE A 204 14.55 -4.79 -13.52
N ASN A 205 15.89 -4.83 -13.40
CA ASN A 205 16.62 -4.62 -12.14
C ASN A 205 16.81 -3.15 -11.78
N PHE A 206 15.75 -2.37 -11.78
CA PHE A 206 15.72 -0.92 -11.65
C PHE A 206 16.16 -0.32 -10.29
N LYS A 207 16.77 -1.06 -9.39
CA LYS A 207 17.04 -0.53 -8.04
C LYS A 207 17.99 0.68 -7.96
N PHE A 208 18.75 1.03 -9.01
CA PHE A 208 19.79 2.07 -8.89
C PHE A 208 20.02 2.96 -10.14
N GLY A 209 19.04 3.11 -11.02
CA GLY A 209 19.16 4.10 -12.12
C GLY A 209 20.22 3.77 -13.17
N ASN A 210 20.72 2.56 -13.24
CA ASN A 210 21.71 2.15 -14.21
C ASN A 210 21.01 1.39 -15.35
N SER A 211 20.56 2.16 -16.32
CA SER A 211 19.83 1.70 -17.50
C SER A 211 20.73 1.18 -18.62
N ASP A 212 22.02 1.13 -18.42
CA ASP A 212 22.94 0.56 -19.39
C ASP A 212 23.04 -0.96 -19.23
N SER A 213 22.00 -1.67 -19.69
CA SER A 213 22.18 -3.09 -19.95
C SER A 213 23.34 -3.26 -20.94
N LYS A 214 24.33 -4.04 -20.56
CA LYS A 214 25.47 -4.35 -21.44
C LYS A 214 25.08 -5.29 -22.59
N ASN A 215 23.93 -5.95 -22.45
CA ASN A 215 23.44 -6.94 -23.40
C ASN A 215 22.19 -6.39 -24.11
N ASP A 216 22.07 -6.69 -25.38
CA ASP A 216 20.87 -6.44 -26.14
C ASP A 216 19.82 -7.50 -25.87
N LEU A 217 18.55 -7.19 -26.07
CA LEU A 217 17.50 -8.18 -26.09
C LEU A 217 17.75 -9.20 -27.20
N SER A 218 17.60 -10.47 -26.87
CA SER A 218 17.85 -11.56 -27.79
C SER A 218 16.81 -11.59 -28.92
N THR A 219 17.26 -11.55 -30.17
CA THR A 219 16.39 -11.72 -31.35
C THR A 219 15.76 -13.09 -31.40
N SER A 220 16.43 -14.14 -30.91
CA SER A 220 15.86 -15.50 -30.80
C SER A 220 14.67 -15.54 -29.84
N PHE A 221 14.72 -14.76 -28.77
CA PHE A 221 13.58 -14.63 -27.84
C PHE A 221 12.37 -13.95 -28.51
N ILE A 222 12.60 -12.85 -29.22
CA ILE A 222 11.54 -12.15 -29.97
C ILE A 222 10.93 -13.08 -31.03
N GLU A 223 11.76 -13.82 -31.78
CA GLU A 223 11.26 -14.76 -32.79
C GLU A 223 10.44 -15.87 -32.15
N ALA A 224 10.85 -16.41 -31.01
CA ALA A 224 10.11 -17.41 -30.27
C ALA A 224 8.77 -16.90 -29.78
N VAL A 225 8.70 -15.65 -29.31
CA VAL A 225 7.44 -14.99 -28.94
C VAL A 225 6.55 -14.81 -30.18
N LYS A 226 7.08 -14.27 -31.27
CA LYS A 226 6.32 -14.04 -32.53
C LYS A 226 5.77 -15.33 -33.15
N GLN A 227 6.41 -16.47 -32.90
CA GLN A 227 5.96 -17.80 -33.36
C GLN A 227 4.93 -18.45 -32.44
N ASN A 228 4.73 -17.94 -31.22
CA ASN A 228 3.75 -18.49 -30.31
C ASN A 228 2.32 -18.16 -30.75
N PRO A 229 1.38 -19.13 -30.76
CA PRO A 229 -0.02 -18.87 -31.15
C PRO A 229 -0.74 -17.82 -30.29
N ALA A 230 -0.25 -17.56 -29.09
CA ALA A 230 -0.81 -16.56 -28.19
C ALA A 230 -0.31 -15.14 -28.48
N PHE A 231 0.63 -14.95 -29.41
CA PHE A 231 1.11 -13.63 -29.81
C PHE A 231 0.09 -12.96 -30.75
N ASP A 232 -0.24 -11.69 -30.50
CA ASP A 232 -1.09 -10.88 -31.38
C ASP A 232 -0.24 -9.86 -32.15
N GLU A 233 0.21 -8.82 -31.49
CA GLU A 233 0.99 -7.74 -32.08
C GLU A 233 2.05 -7.21 -31.10
N GLY A 234 3.14 -6.68 -31.62
CA GLY A 234 4.22 -6.13 -30.79
C GLY A 234 5.22 -5.31 -31.61
N GLY A 235 6.09 -4.60 -30.95
CA GLY A 235 7.07 -3.74 -31.61
C GLY A 235 8.40 -3.68 -30.89
N GLU A 236 9.47 -3.53 -31.66
CA GLU A 236 10.83 -3.38 -31.19
C GLU A 236 11.10 -1.93 -30.79
N LEU A 237 11.80 -1.75 -29.67
CA LEU A 237 12.24 -0.46 -29.17
C LEU A 237 13.76 -0.40 -29.17
N TYR A 238 14.31 0.53 -29.92
CA TYR A 238 15.74 0.78 -30.02
C TYR A 238 16.13 2.12 -29.41
N THR A 239 17.37 2.20 -28.92
CA THR A 239 18.05 3.46 -28.57
C THR A 239 19.55 3.28 -28.68
N THR A 240 20.33 4.18 -28.11
CA THR A 240 21.80 4.04 -27.99
C THR A 240 22.19 3.84 -26.53
N LYS A 241 23.37 3.23 -26.30
CA LYS A 241 24.00 3.14 -24.97
C LYS A 241 24.70 4.45 -24.69
N ILE A 242 24.12 5.28 -23.81
CA ILE A 242 24.57 6.66 -23.54
C ILE A 242 26.07 6.78 -23.19
N LEU A 243 26.67 5.73 -22.62
CA LEU A 243 28.09 5.71 -22.27
C LEU A 243 29.02 5.43 -23.47
N GLU A 244 28.47 4.94 -24.58
CA GLU A 244 29.19 4.59 -25.80
C GLU A 244 28.80 5.52 -26.94
N GLU A 245 27.51 5.77 -27.11
CA GLU A 245 26.93 6.57 -28.19
C GLU A 245 25.70 7.30 -27.67
N ALA A 246 25.61 8.60 -27.94
CA ALA A 246 24.49 9.42 -27.46
C ALA A 246 24.05 10.43 -28.52
N PHE A 247 22.95 11.10 -28.26
CA PHE A 247 22.53 12.28 -29.03
C PHE A 247 22.48 13.50 -28.13
N SER A 248 22.83 14.67 -28.70
CA SER A 248 22.61 15.97 -28.06
C SER A 248 21.82 16.90 -28.96
N VAL A 249 21.26 17.96 -28.38
CA VAL A 249 20.49 18.96 -29.11
C VAL A 249 21.00 20.35 -28.79
N GLU A 250 21.30 21.16 -29.82
CA GLU A 250 21.88 22.49 -29.62
C GLU A 250 20.88 23.53 -29.10
N ASN A 251 19.59 23.35 -29.36
CA ASN A 251 18.56 24.33 -29.05
C ASN A 251 17.26 23.66 -28.57
N GLY A 252 16.44 24.40 -27.83
CA GLY A 252 15.09 23.99 -27.46
C GLY A 252 14.97 23.13 -26.19
N VAL A 253 16.00 22.46 -25.74
CA VAL A 253 15.96 21.57 -24.57
C VAL A 253 16.54 22.20 -23.33
N THR A 254 15.79 22.18 -22.22
CA THR A 254 16.29 22.67 -20.93
C THR A 254 16.81 21.49 -20.09
N SER A 255 18.03 21.05 -20.34
CA SER A 255 18.66 20.06 -19.45
C SER A 255 19.80 20.68 -18.64
N ASN A 256 19.79 20.41 -17.34
CA ASN A 256 20.86 20.90 -16.44
C ASN A 256 21.90 19.83 -16.09
N TYR A 257 21.71 18.56 -16.50
CA TYR A 257 22.45 17.46 -15.91
C TYR A 257 23.52 16.84 -16.80
N ASN A 258 23.18 16.41 -18.01
CA ASN A 258 24.14 15.74 -18.89
C ASN A 258 24.32 16.52 -20.17
N LYS A 259 25.58 16.81 -20.51
CA LYS A 259 25.95 17.61 -21.68
C LYS A 259 27.12 16.97 -22.43
N ASP A 260 27.18 17.22 -23.74
CA ASP A 260 28.32 16.88 -24.57
C ASP A 260 29.52 17.81 -24.28
N ALA A 261 30.62 17.61 -24.98
CA ALA A 261 31.85 18.42 -24.81
C ALA A 261 31.67 19.90 -25.21
N GLU A 262 30.66 20.20 -26.03
CA GLU A 262 30.34 21.56 -26.47
C GLU A 262 29.33 22.25 -25.57
N GLY A 263 28.77 21.51 -24.59
CA GLY A 263 27.82 22.03 -23.61
C GLY A 263 26.36 21.87 -24.01
N ASN A 264 26.04 21.12 -25.08
CA ASN A 264 24.67 20.85 -25.50
C ASN A 264 24.06 19.77 -24.64
N PRO A 265 22.77 19.87 -24.30
CA PRO A 265 22.06 18.85 -23.53
C PRO A 265 22.04 17.49 -24.26
N LEU A 266 22.43 16.42 -23.56
CA LEU A 266 22.21 15.06 -24.03
C LEU A 266 20.73 14.74 -23.99
N VAL A 267 20.25 14.02 -25.00
CA VAL A 267 18.86 13.56 -25.13
C VAL A 267 18.83 12.07 -25.43
N GLN A 268 17.69 11.44 -25.20
CA GLN A 268 17.44 10.09 -25.65
C GLN A 268 16.62 10.09 -26.92
N LEU A 269 17.16 9.51 -27.97
CA LEU A 269 16.48 9.27 -29.22
C LEU A 269 16.14 7.78 -29.32
N TYR A 270 14.89 7.50 -29.65
CA TYR A 270 14.36 6.15 -29.78
C TYR A 270 13.91 5.86 -31.20
N GLY A 271 14.27 4.67 -31.66
CA GLY A 271 13.65 4.03 -32.82
C GLY A 271 12.54 3.10 -32.33
N ALA A 272 11.33 3.32 -32.74
CA ALA A 272 10.18 2.52 -32.33
C ALA A 272 9.37 2.06 -33.52
N ASP A 273 8.89 0.82 -33.46
CA ASP A 273 8.02 0.25 -34.49
C ASP A 273 6.63 0.91 -34.49
N ASP A 274 5.93 0.75 -35.61
CA ASP A 274 4.59 1.33 -35.81
C ASP A 274 3.60 0.96 -34.68
N PHE A 275 3.71 -0.26 -34.13
CA PHE A 275 2.90 -0.70 -32.99
C PHE A 275 3.06 0.21 -31.75
N LEU A 276 4.30 0.55 -31.40
CA LEU A 276 4.59 1.40 -30.26
C LEU A 276 4.19 2.86 -30.53
N LEU A 277 4.56 3.38 -31.70
CA LEU A 277 4.24 4.76 -32.08
C LEU A 277 2.74 5.02 -32.15
N ASN A 278 1.95 4.07 -32.65
CA ASN A 278 0.49 4.14 -32.73
C ASN A 278 -0.19 4.09 -31.36
N SER A 279 0.48 3.53 -30.36
CA SER A 279 -0.06 3.40 -29.00
C SER A 279 0.17 4.61 -28.11
N MET A 280 0.94 5.60 -28.56
CA MET A 280 1.22 6.82 -27.82
C MET A 280 0.06 7.82 -27.94
N ASP A 281 -0.34 8.41 -26.81
CA ASP A 281 -1.39 9.43 -26.80
C ASP A 281 -0.86 10.78 -27.29
N VAL A 282 -1.43 11.31 -28.36
CA VAL A 282 -1.06 12.63 -28.89
C VAL A 282 -1.68 13.72 -28.02
N ILE A 283 -0.83 14.52 -27.39
CA ILE A 283 -1.23 15.65 -26.53
C ILE A 283 -1.30 16.96 -27.31
N GLU A 284 -0.34 17.18 -28.23
CA GLU A 284 -0.27 18.39 -29.06
C GLU A 284 0.26 18.04 -30.46
N GLY A 285 -0.30 18.64 -31.47
CA GLY A 285 0.07 18.38 -32.86
C GLY A 285 -0.74 17.27 -33.50
N THR A 286 -0.26 16.72 -34.60
CA THR A 286 -0.86 15.59 -35.35
C THR A 286 0.24 14.76 -35.95
N ILE A 287 0.09 13.44 -35.99
CA ILE A 287 1.05 12.54 -36.61
C ILE A 287 0.68 12.31 -38.06
N ASP A 288 1.59 12.67 -38.96
CA ASP A 288 1.56 12.29 -40.37
C ASP A 288 2.61 11.18 -40.56
N TRP A 289 2.15 9.96 -40.72
CA TRP A 289 3.00 8.77 -40.78
C TRP A 289 3.95 8.78 -41.99
N GLU A 290 3.53 9.23 -43.12
CA GLU A 290 4.35 9.33 -44.32
C GLU A 290 5.46 10.38 -44.13
N ALA A 291 5.10 11.52 -43.55
CA ALA A 291 6.07 12.55 -43.23
C ALA A 291 7.05 12.11 -42.13
N LEU A 292 6.58 11.39 -41.09
CA LEU A 292 7.42 10.89 -40.01
C LEU A 292 8.48 9.88 -40.54
N LYS A 293 8.10 9.02 -41.45
CA LYS A 293 9.01 8.06 -42.12
C LYS A 293 10.00 8.72 -43.09
N SER A 294 9.84 9.99 -43.41
CA SER A 294 10.83 10.72 -44.23
C SER A 294 12.15 11.01 -43.51
N GLY A 295 12.21 10.88 -42.18
CA GLY A 295 13.38 11.17 -41.36
C GLY A 295 13.58 12.64 -41.00
N ASN A 296 12.68 13.55 -41.45
CA ASN A 296 12.76 14.97 -41.16
C ASN A 296 11.96 15.40 -39.92
N TYR A 297 11.32 14.44 -39.22
CA TYR A 297 10.44 14.70 -38.11
C TYR A 297 10.71 13.77 -36.93
N VAL A 298 10.42 14.28 -35.72
CA VAL A 298 10.46 13.53 -34.47
C VAL A 298 9.21 13.79 -33.66
N LEU A 299 8.83 12.83 -32.80
CA LEU A 299 7.85 13.01 -31.76
C LEU A 299 8.58 13.35 -30.46
N TYR A 300 8.13 14.37 -29.75
CA TYR A 300 8.65 14.72 -28.43
C TYR A 300 7.81 14.02 -27.35
N ALA A 301 8.47 13.26 -26.50
CA ALA A 301 7.80 12.49 -25.46
C ALA A 301 7.61 13.29 -24.18
N LEU A 302 6.38 13.28 -23.71
CA LEU A 302 5.97 13.79 -22.42
C LEU A 302 5.79 12.64 -21.44
N THR A 303 6.01 12.90 -20.15
CA THR A 303 5.76 11.97 -19.07
C THR A 303 4.75 12.57 -18.11
N ALA A 304 4.15 11.77 -17.24
CA ALA A 304 3.25 12.23 -16.19
C ALA A 304 3.85 11.98 -14.81
N ASP A 305 3.64 12.90 -13.88
CA ASP A 305 3.96 12.70 -12.47
C ASP A 305 2.97 11.70 -11.80
N ASP A 306 3.24 11.35 -10.54
CA ASP A 306 2.38 10.43 -9.77
C ASP A 306 0.92 10.91 -9.63
N ASN A 307 0.68 12.21 -9.80
CA ASN A 307 -0.65 12.82 -9.74
C ASN A 307 -1.34 12.88 -11.13
N GLY A 308 -0.63 12.46 -12.18
CA GLY A 308 -1.09 12.53 -13.56
C GLY A 308 -0.91 13.90 -14.23
N ASN A 309 -0.11 14.81 -13.65
CA ASN A 309 0.21 16.06 -14.30
C ASN A 309 1.30 15.81 -15.35
N ILE A 310 1.10 16.34 -16.55
CA ILE A 310 2.06 16.22 -17.64
C ILE A 310 3.30 17.05 -17.33
N ILE A 311 4.46 16.43 -17.49
CA ILE A 311 5.78 17.07 -17.41
C ILE A 311 6.20 17.40 -18.83
N ASP A 312 6.35 18.67 -19.12
CA ASP A 312 6.72 19.22 -20.43
C ASP A 312 7.91 20.18 -20.29
N ASP A 313 8.78 20.22 -21.28
CA ASP A 313 9.78 21.30 -21.39
C ASP A 313 9.15 22.51 -22.10
N PRO A 314 9.04 23.66 -21.42
CA PRO A 314 8.36 24.84 -21.97
C PRO A 314 9.06 25.45 -23.19
N ASN A 315 10.28 25.00 -23.51
CA ASN A 315 11.05 25.52 -24.66
C ASN A 315 10.91 24.68 -25.92
N ILE A 316 10.20 23.54 -25.85
CA ILE A 316 9.96 22.68 -27.00
C ILE A 316 8.52 22.87 -27.48
N HIS A 317 8.34 23.28 -28.73
CA HIS A 317 7.01 23.47 -29.33
C HIS A 317 6.83 22.62 -30.60
N VAL A 318 5.61 22.25 -30.87
CA VAL A 318 5.27 21.59 -32.13
C VAL A 318 5.60 22.55 -33.29
N GLY A 319 6.37 22.05 -34.24
CA GLY A 319 6.86 22.83 -35.38
C GLY A 319 8.26 23.39 -35.23
N ASP A 320 8.88 23.33 -34.05
CA ASP A 320 10.27 23.72 -33.87
C ASP A 320 11.20 22.78 -34.64
N THR A 321 12.27 23.33 -35.19
CA THR A 321 13.36 22.56 -35.78
C THR A 321 14.49 22.44 -34.77
N LEU A 322 14.80 21.21 -34.41
CA LEU A 322 15.88 20.87 -33.47
C LEU A 322 17.08 20.37 -34.25
N HIS A 323 18.27 20.84 -33.86
CA HIS A 323 19.55 20.40 -34.42
C HIS A 323 20.13 19.31 -33.52
N PHE A 324 20.07 18.05 -34.01
CA PHE A 324 20.60 16.88 -33.30
C PHE A 324 22.04 16.64 -33.71
N ASN A 325 22.86 16.35 -32.71
CA ASN A 325 24.23 15.90 -32.89
C ASN A 325 24.37 14.45 -32.48
N HIS A 326 24.96 13.62 -33.31
CA HIS A 326 25.40 12.28 -32.99
C HIS A 326 26.73 12.36 -32.24
N VAL A 327 26.81 11.83 -31.05
CA VAL A 327 27.91 12.01 -30.11
C VAL A 327 28.53 10.67 -29.78
N GLN A 328 29.77 10.50 -30.15
CA GLN A 328 30.59 9.37 -29.71
C GLN A 328 31.18 9.66 -28.32
N MET A 329 31.01 8.70 -27.40
CA MET A 329 31.48 8.81 -26.03
C MET A 329 32.71 7.96 -25.80
N ASP A 330 33.78 8.58 -25.26
CA ASP A 330 35.00 7.88 -24.84
C ASP A 330 35.27 8.21 -23.36
N GLY A 331 34.63 7.48 -22.49
CA GLY A 331 34.69 7.74 -21.06
C GLY A 331 34.10 9.10 -20.67
N LEU A 332 34.95 10.05 -20.28
CA LEU A 332 34.55 11.42 -19.93
C LEU A 332 34.64 12.40 -21.10
N SER A 333 35.14 11.95 -22.24
CA SER A 333 35.28 12.75 -23.46
C SER A 333 34.15 12.44 -24.42
N SER A 334 33.72 13.42 -25.18
CA SER A 334 32.75 13.23 -26.24
C SER A 334 33.19 13.98 -27.50
N SER A 335 32.81 13.46 -28.66
CA SER A 335 33.06 14.10 -29.96
C SER A 335 31.80 13.99 -30.82
N ILE A 336 31.48 15.06 -31.52
CA ILE A 336 30.39 15.10 -32.50
C ILE A 336 30.90 14.50 -33.81
N ASP A 337 30.22 13.46 -34.29
CA ASP A 337 30.55 12.79 -35.53
C ASP A 337 29.68 13.24 -36.69
N ASN A 338 28.36 13.37 -36.45
CA ASN A 338 27.40 13.78 -37.45
C ASN A 338 26.32 14.68 -36.83
N SER A 339 25.59 15.42 -37.65
CA SER A 339 24.47 16.26 -37.22
C SER A 339 23.36 16.26 -38.25
N PHE A 340 22.11 16.37 -37.75
CA PHE A 340 20.94 16.42 -38.61
C PHE A 340 19.82 17.25 -37.98
N ASP A 341 18.93 17.77 -38.82
CA ASP A 341 17.80 18.57 -38.40
C ASP A 341 16.52 17.74 -38.40
N CYS A 342 15.74 17.81 -37.30
CA CYS A 342 14.41 17.27 -37.26
C CYS A 342 13.41 18.28 -36.72
N LYS A 343 12.21 18.27 -37.30
CA LYS A 343 11.10 19.10 -36.86
C LYS A 343 10.22 18.33 -35.87
N VAL A 344 9.87 18.94 -34.76
CA VAL A 344 8.92 18.37 -33.79
C VAL A 344 7.53 18.32 -34.43
N MET A 345 7.03 17.12 -34.72
CA MET A 345 5.74 16.91 -35.37
C MET A 345 4.58 16.95 -34.38
N ALA A 346 4.77 16.29 -33.24
CA ALA A 346 3.77 16.21 -32.17
C ALA A 346 4.45 16.00 -30.82
N LYS A 347 3.71 16.34 -29.75
CA LYS A 347 4.02 15.93 -28.39
C LYS A 347 3.16 14.75 -28.02
N VAL A 348 3.77 13.68 -27.55
CA VAL A 348 3.11 12.40 -27.21
C VAL A 348 3.34 12.03 -25.77
N LEU A 349 2.32 11.51 -25.11
CA LEU A 349 2.47 10.95 -23.75
C LEU A 349 2.92 9.50 -23.87
N ILE A 350 3.98 9.16 -23.15
CA ILE A 350 4.56 7.81 -23.11
C ILE A 350 4.36 7.17 -21.74
N ASN A 351 4.36 5.84 -21.73
CA ASN A 351 4.49 5.09 -20.48
C ASN A 351 5.97 4.85 -20.17
N GLU A 352 6.46 5.38 -19.03
CA GLU A 352 7.88 5.30 -18.67
C GLU A 352 8.37 3.89 -18.38
N ASN A 353 7.50 2.92 -18.24
CA ASN A 353 7.87 1.53 -17.94
C ASN A 353 7.92 0.63 -19.18
N THR A 354 7.15 0.96 -20.22
CA THR A 354 7.04 0.13 -21.43
C THR A 354 7.66 0.76 -22.67
N ASP A 355 7.62 2.09 -22.76
CA ASP A 355 7.92 2.79 -24.00
C ASP A 355 9.33 3.43 -23.98
N THR A 356 10.10 3.25 -22.91
CA THR A 356 11.43 3.89 -22.77
C THR A 356 12.37 3.06 -21.88
N ILE A 357 13.66 3.32 -21.97
CA ILE A 357 14.59 2.95 -20.90
C ILE A 357 14.21 3.77 -19.66
N ARG A 358 14.13 3.11 -18.50
CA ARG A 358 13.83 3.73 -17.21
C ARG A 358 14.96 4.67 -16.75
N SER A 359 15.24 5.74 -17.51
CA SER A 359 16.22 6.75 -17.17
C SER A 359 15.57 8.09 -16.89
N THR A 360 16.10 8.81 -15.91
CA THR A 360 15.62 10.14 -15.54
C THR A 360 16.56 11.23 -16.04
N GLY A 361 16.02 12.40 -16.36
CA GLY A 361 16.82 13.60 -16.63
C GLY A 361 17.18 13.86 -18.10
N PHE A 362 16.61 13.10 -19.04
CA PHE A 362 16.78 13.31 -20.47
C PHE A 362 15.45 13.68 -21.12
N ALA A 363 15.47 14.62 -22.06
CA ALA A 363 14.41 14.79 -23.03
C ALA A 363 14.39 13.58 -23.97
N LYS A 364 13.23 13.07 -24.30
CA LYS A 364 13.06 11.84 -25.06
C LYS A 364 12.36 12.14 -26.37
N PHE A 365 12.91 11.62 -27.46
CA PHE A 365 12.37 11.79 -28.81
C PHE A 365 12.18 10.44 -29.48
N TYR A 366 11.18 10.32 -30.33
CA TYR A 366 10.86 9.08 -31.04
C TYR A 366 10.77 9.32 -32.53
N MET A 367 11.25 8.33 -33.28
CA MET A 367 11.10 8.22 -34.71
C MET A 367 10.91 6.76 -35.12
N PRO A 368 10.47 6.46 -36.35
CA PRO A 368 10.36 5.08 -36.82
C PRO A 368 11.71 4.36 -36.78
N THR A 369 11.70 3.07 -36.43
CA THR A 369 12.89 2.20 -36.35
C THR A 369 13.72 2.28 -37.63
N GLU A 370 13.07 2.28 -38.82
CA GLU A 370 13.72 2.36 -40.13
C GLU A 370 14.50 3.66 -40.37
N VAL A 371 14.09 4.75 -39.70
CA VAL A 371 14.76 6.05 -39.75
C VAL A 371 15.89 6.11 -38.72
N PHE A 372 15.66 5.54 -37.54
CA PHE A 372 16.61 5.58 -36.43
C PHE A 372 17.86 4.75 -36.69
N LEU A 373 17.71 3.50 -37.15
CA LEU A 373 18.83 2.56 -37.28
C LEU A 373 19.99 3.08 -38.12
N PRO A 374 19.78 3.79 -39.28
CA PRO A 374 20.87 4.35 -40.06
C PRO A 374 21.61 5.51 -39.39
N LEU A 375 21.05 6.12 -38.32
CA LEU A 375 21.68 7.23 -37.61
C LEU A 375 22.66 6.77 -36.51
N CYS A 376 22.63 5.47 -36.16
CA CYS A 376 23.41 4.89 -35.10
C CYS A 376 24.51 3.97 -35.63
N ASP A 377 25.68 3.99 -34.99
CA ASP A 377 26.74 3.04 -35.25
C ASP A 377 26.48 1.69 -34.52
N GLN A 378 25.93 1.80 -33.30
CA GLN A 378 25.64 0.65 -32.44
C GLN A 378 24.23 0.80 -31.85
N PRO A 379 23.18 0.54 -32.64
CA PRO A 379 21.82 0.57 -32.13
C PRO A 379 21.60 -0.51 -31.10
N HIS A 380 21.03 -0.14 -29.95
CA HIS A 380 20.72 -1.04 -28.85
C HIS A 380 19.26 -1.43 -28.86
N LEU A 381 18.97 -2.72 -29.04
CA LEU A 381 17.62 -3.26 -28.92
C LEU A 381 17.26 -3.42 -27.43
N VAL A 382 16.42 -2.52 -26.94
CA VAL A 382 16.11 -2.36 -25.52
C VAL A 382 15.08 -3.37 -25.05
N SER A 383 13.94 -3.39 -25.73
CA SER A 383 12.78 -4.16 -25.31
C SER A 383 11.85 -4.47 -26.47
N PHE A 384 10.98 -5.44 -26.24
CA PHE A 384 9.90 -5.78 -27.16
C PHE A 384 8.58 -5.85 -26.38
N PRO A 385 7.86 -4.71 -26.25
CA PRO A 385 6.48 -4.69 -25.75
C PRO A 385 5.52 -5.31 -26.77
N PHE A 386 4.54 -6.09 -26.29
CA PHE A 386 3.59 -6.77 -27.15
C PHE A 386 2.28 -7.10 -26.44
N ASN A 387 1.23 -7.39 -27.22
CA ASN A 387 -0.04 -7.88 -26.72
C ASN A 387 -0.21 -9.36 -27.06
N ALA A 388 -0.92 -10.07 -26.20
CA ALA A 388 -1.37 -11.42 -26.46
C ALA A 388 -2.77 -11.42 -27.10
N VAL A 389 -3.11 -12.51 -27.75
CA VAL A 389 -4.48 -12.76 -28.21
C VAL A 389 -5.40 -12.83 -26.99
N ASP A 390 -6.53 -12.12 -27.06
CA ASP A 390 -7.51 -12.06 -25.97
C ASP A 390 -7.86 -13.46 -25.43
N GLY A 391 -7.65 -13.66 -24.15
CA GLY A 391 -7.92 -14.92 -23.44
C GLY A 391 -6.78 -15.95 -23.52
N MET A 392 -5.65 -15.65 -24.16
CA MET A 392 -4.46 -16.48 -24.21
C MET A 392 -3.28 -15.89 -23.39
N GLU A 393 -3.52 -14.90 -22.55
CA GLU A 393 -2.51 -14.23 -21.75
C GLU A 393 -1.83 -15.21 -20.78
N ALA A 394 -2.61 -16.15 -20.23
CA ALA A 394 -2.07 -17.17 -19.32
C ALA A 394 -1.15 -18.16 -20.03
N ASP A 395 -1.45 -18.55 -21.26
CA ASP A 395 -0.64 -19.44 -22.07
C ASP A 395 0.69 -18.76 -22.47
N MET A 396 0.64 -17.46 -22.77
CA MET A 396 1.82 -16.65 -23.05
C MET A 396 2.69 -16.50 -21.78
N GLU A 397 2.08 -16.25 -20.63
CA GLU A 397 2.80 -16.15 -19.33
C GLU A 397 3.56 -17.45 -19.03
N GLU A 398 2.92 -18.61 -19.19
CA GLU A 398 3.56 -19.93 -18.99
C GLU A 398 4.72 -20.15 -19.97
N PHE A 399 4.53 -19.77 -21.25
CA PHE A 399 5.57 -19.84 -22.24
C PHE A 399 6.77 -18.97 -21.89
N LEU A 400 6.55 -17.69 -21.54
CA LEU A 400 7.61 -16.76 -21.18
C LEU A 400 8.39 -17.22 -19.94
N SER A 401 7.69 -17.68 -18.90
CA SER A 401 8.29 -18.22 -17.70
C SER A 401 9.21 -19.40 -18.01
N SER A 402 8.71 -20.36 -18.79
CA SER A 402 9.50 -21.54 -19.19
C SER A 402 10.71 -21.15 -20.06
N TYR A 403 10.54 -20.19 -20.97
CA TYR A 403 11.62 -19.76 -21.85
C TYR A 403 12.76 -19.10 -21.07
N VAL A 404 12.43 -18.20 -20.14
CA VAL A 404 13.40 -17.50 -19.30
C VAL A 404 14.09 -18.46 -18.32
N GLU A 405 13.37 -19.44 -17.74
CA GLU A 405 13.96 -20.38 -16.79
C GLU A 405 14.87 -21.41 -17.46
N ASP A 406 14.46 -21.96 -18.62
CA ASP A 406 15.09 -23.13 -19.21
C ASP A 406 16.00 -22.82 -20.39
N ILE A 407 15.74 -21.73 -21.15
CA ILE A 407 16.41 -21.46 -22.42
C ILE A 407 17.36 -20.27 -22.32
N GLU A 408 16.87 -19.09 -21.92
CA GLU A 408 17.68 -17.87 -21.87
C GLU A 408 17.55 -17.14 -20.51
N PRO A 409 18.23 -17.59 -19.44
CA PRO A 409 18.14 -16.98 -18.11
C PRO A 409 18.68 -15.54 -18.00
N SER A 410 19.35 -15.04 -19.03
CA SER A 410 19.80 -13.64 -19.12
C SER A 410 18.68 -12.69 -19.55
N MET A 411 17.60 -13.22 -20.06
CA MET A 411 16.39 -12.51 -20.44
C MET A 411 15.37 -12.52 -19.30
N ASN A 412 14.41 -11.62 -19.37
CA ASN A 412 13.29 -11.58 -18.42
C ASN A 412 12.07 -10.95 -19.11
N TYR A 413 10.94 -11.03 -18.45
CA TYR A 413 9.72 -10.41 -18.90
C TYR A 413 8.96 -9.75 -17.73
N ASP A 414 8.05 -8.87 -18.06
CA ASP A 414 7.06 -8.32 -17.15
C ASP A 414 5.69 -8.40 -17.81
N SER A 415 4.64 -8.57 -17.04
CA SER A 415 3.29 -8.72 -17.55
C SER A 415 2.31 -7.81 -16.82
N LYS A 416 1.26 -7.40 -17.52
CA LYS A 416 0.12 -6.70 -16.93
C LYS A 416 -0.46 -7.49 -15.76
N GLN A 417 -0.48 -8.84 -15.87
CA GLN A 417 -0.98 -9.73 -14.82
C GLN A 417 -0.12 -9.69 -13.56
N THR A 418 1.20 -9.52 -13.69
CA THR A 418 2.11 -9.34 -12.53
C THR A 418 1.74 -8.11 -11.71
N TYR A 419 1.42 -6.99 -12.36
CA TYR A 419 0.97 -5.77 -11.66
C TYR A 419 -0.43 -5.93 -11.06
N ILE A 420 -1.35 -6.58 -11.76
CA ILE A 420 -2.69 -6.92 -11.22
C ILE A 420 -2.55 -7.79 -9.97
N ASN A 421 -1.72 -8.83 -10.01
CA ASN A 421 -1.48 -9.70 -8.87
C ASN A 421 -0.87 -8.94 -7.70
N SER A 422 0.16 -8.14 -7.95
CA SER A 422 0.80 -7.30 -6.92
C SER A 422 -0.18 -6.33 -6.26
N PHE A 423 -1.07 -5.73 -7.04
CA PHE A 423 -2.14 -4.88 -6.54
C PHE A 423 -3.16 -5.64 -5.69
N ASN A 424 -3.61 -6.81 -6.18
CA ASN A 424 -4.55 -7.67 -5.45
C ASN A 424 -3.96 -8.15 -4.12
N ASP A 425 -2.66 -8.46 -4.10
CA ASP A 425 -1.95 -8.86 -2.88
C ASP A 425 -1.89 -7.71 -1.85
N LEU A 426 -1.56 -6.50 -2.28
CA LEU A 426 -1.60 -5.31 -1.42
C LEU A 426 -3.00 -5.05 -0.86
N THR A 427 -4.02 -5.15 -1.71
CA THR A 427 -5.42 -4.95 -1.33
C THR A 427 -5.88 -6.04 -0.36
N SER A 428 -5.55 -7.31 -0.62
CA SER A 428 -5.81 -8.46 0.25
C SER A 428 -5.14 -8.28 1.62
N LEU A 429 -3.92 -7.77 1.66
CA LEU A 429 -3.19 -7.46 2.90
C LEU A 429 -3.94 -6.39 3.72
N ILE A 430 -4.38 -5.31 3.09
CA ILE A 430 -5.16 -4.24 3.75
C ILE A 430 -6.47 -4.80 4.31
N ILE A 431 -7.22 -5.59 3.51
CA ILE A 431 -8.49 -6.20 3.93
C ILE A 431 -8.26 -7.17 5.10
N THR A 432 -7.23 -7.99 5.03
CA THR A 432 -6.96 -9.02 6.04
C THR A 432 -6.56 -8.38 7.38
N ILE A 433 -5.61 -7.45 7.38
CA ILE A 433 -5.17 -6.78 8.61
C ILE A 433 -6.28 -5.88 9.17
N GLY A 434 -6.87 -5.04 8.34
CA GLY A 434 -7.92 -4.12 8.75
C GLY A 434 -9.20 -4.84 9.18
N GLY A 435 -9.58 -5.91 8.47
CA GLY A 435 -10.69 -6.80 8.81
C GLY A 435 -10.47 -7.49 10.15
N ALA A 436 -9.30 -8.09 10.36
CA ALA A 436 -8.96 -8.73 11.64
C ALA A 436 -9.04 -7.75 12.81
N LEU A 437 -8.47 -6.55 12.66
CA LEU A 437 -8.57 -5.49 13.69
C LEU A 437 -10.01 -5.08 13.94
N SER A 438 -10.83 -4.95 12.90
CA SER A 438 -12.25 -4.60 13.01
C SER A 438 -13.05 -5.67 13.75
N ILE A 439 -12.80 -6.95 13.46
CA ILE A 439 -13.41 -8.09 14.14
C ILE A 439 -13.04 -8.10 15.63
N ILE A 440 -11.77 -7.90 15.96
CA ILE A 440 -11.29 -7.84 17.36
C ILE A 440 -12.00 -6.71 18.11
N ILE A 441 -12.07 -5.51 17.55
CA ILE A 441 -12.74 -4.37 18.17
C ILE A 441 -14.26 -4.64 18.30
N GLY A 442 -14.85 -5.29 17.29
CA GLY A 442 -16.25 -5.72 17.32
C GLY A 442 -16.55 -6.71 18.46
N LEU A 443 -15.73 -7.75 18.60
CA LEU A 443 -15.84 -8.72 19.70
C LEU A 443 -15.71 -8.04 21.08
N ILE A 444 -14.82 -7.07 21.18
CA ILE A 444 -14.69 -6.21 22.36
C ILE A 444 -16.00 -5.46 22.65
N GLY A 445 -16.60 -4.86 21.63
CA GLY A 445 -17.88 -4.16 21.75
C GLY A 445 -19.02 -5.08 22.19
N VAL A 446 -19.14 -6.26 21.57
CA VAL A 446 -20.12 -7.28 21.91
C VAL A 446 -19.94 -7.77 23.36
N THR A 447 -18.71 -8.09 23.76
CA THR A 447 -18.40 -8.53 25.13
C THR A 447 -18.77 -7.46 26.15
N ASN A 448 -18.49 -6.19 25.88
CA ASN A 448 -18.89 -5.08 26.72
C ASN A 448 -20.42 -4.91 26.80
N PHE A 449 -21.13 -5.13 25.68
CA PHE A 449 -22.58 -5.09 25.65
C PHE A 449 -23.18 -6.23 26.50
N VAL A 450 -22.74 -7.47 26.28
CA VAL A 450 -23.20 -8.65 27.05
C VAL A 450 -22.96 -8.45 28.54
N ASN A 451 -21.77 -8.03 28.94
CA ASN A 451 -21.44 -7.74 30.33
C ASN A 451 -22.31 -6.62 30.90
N SER A 452 -22.65 -5.59 30.10
CA SER A 452 -23.53 -4.51 30.51
C SER A 452 -24.94 -5.00 30.80
N VAL A 453 -25.48 -5.84 29.91
CA VAL A 453 -26.83 -6.43 30.06
C VAL A 453 -26.88 -7.37 31.24
N LEU A 454 -25.92 -8.32 31.34
CA LEU A 454 -25.82 -9.28 32.44
C LEU A 454 -25.79 -8.57 33.81
N THR A 455 -24.93 -7.57 33.95
CA THR A 455 -24.87 -6.81 35.21
C THR A 455 -26.19 -6.11 35.53
N SER A 456 -26.83 -5.52 34.52
CA SER A 456 -28.13 -4.86 34.71
C SER A 456 -29.23 -5.83 35.14
N ILE A 457 -29.14 -7.12 34.77
CA ILE A 457 -30.10 -8.16 35.19
C ILE A 457 -29.77 -8.65 36.61
N ILE A 458 -28.50 -8.94 36.88
CA ILE A 458 -28.05 -9.49 38.18
C ILE A 458 -28.26 -8.50 39.31
N THR A 459 -28.00 -7.21 39.09
CA THR A 459 -28.20 -6.15 40.12
C THR A 459 -29.66 -5.83 40.41
N ARG A 460 -30.62 -6.42 39.68
CA ARG A 460 -32.08 -6.24 39.89
C ARG A 460 -32.74 -7.43 40.63
N ARG A 461 -32.01 -8.50 40.86
CA ARG A 461 -32.43 -9.58 41.77
C ARG A 461 -31.96 -9.29 43.18
#